data_e1ea69a973418edd19b981807bcedad3
#
_entry.id   e1ea69a973418edd19b981807bcedad3
#
_cell.length_a   1.000
_cell.length_b   1.000
_cell.length_c   1.000
_cell.angle_alpha   90.00
_cell.angle_beta   90.00
_cell.angle_gamma   90.00
#
_symmetry.space_group_name_H-M   'P 1'
#
loop_
_entity.id
_entity.type
_entity.pdbx_description
1 polymer ?
#
loop_
_entity_poly.entity_id
_entity_poly.type
_entity_poly.pdbx_seq_one_letter_code
_entity_poly.pdbx_strand_id
1 'polypeptide(L)'
;IGVALVTATPIDALYTDLRIYFLVHEGEGAETLSQLSRDTIDLVIENTSRDVRIWEHKAYVERPPLVQGDGPIGVLRRWSRQFYSA
;
A
#
# COMPACT_ATOMS: atom_id res chain seq x y z
N ILE A 1 -9.80 9.97 -13.48
CA ILE A 1 -9.01 10.06 -12.25
C ILE A 1 -9.72 9.30 -11.16
N GLY A 2 -9.03 8.43 -10.53
CA GLY A 2 -9.58 7.58 -9.48
C GLY A 2 -8.82 7.71 -8.18
N VAL A 3 -9.30 6.99 -7.18
CA VAL A 3 -8.66 6.89 -5.88
C VAL A 3 -8.33 5.43 -5.63
N ALA A 4 -7.17 5.15 -5.09
CA ALA A 4 -6.83 3.83 -4.60
C ALA A 4 -6.95 3.80 -3.07
N LEU A 5 -7.68 2.82 -2.57
CA LEU A 5 -7.75 2.52 -1.15
C LEU A 5 -6.93 1.27 -0.88
N VAL A 6 -5.97 1.38 0.00
CA VAL A 6 -5.12 0.25 0.40
C VAL A 6 -5.48 -0.13 1.83
N THR A 7 -5.77 -1.40 2.04
CA THR A 7 -6.02 -1.93 3.38
C THR A 7 -4.99 -3.01 3.70
N ALA A 8 -4.47 -2.98 4.91
CA ALA A 8 -3.52 -3.96 5.41
C ALA A 8 -4.05 -4.52 6.73
N THR A 9 -4.39 -5.80 6.73
CA THR A 9 -4.93 -6.49 7.91
C THR A 9 -3.95 -7.55 8.38
N PRO A 10 -3.38 -7.42 9.58
CA PRO A 10 -2.53 -8.46 10.14
C PRO A 10 -3.31 -9.77 10.33
N ILE A 11 -2.78 -10.87 9.84
CA ILE A 11 -3.34 -12.21 10.04
C ILE A 11 -2.68 -12.88 11.24
N ASP A 12 -1.36 -12.84 11.26
CA ASP A 12 -0.54 -13.36 12.34
C ASP A 12 0.81 -12.63 12.38
N ALA A 13 1.78 -13.15 13.10
CA ALA A 13 3.09 -12.51 13.26
C ALA A 13 3.89 -12.42 11.94
N LEU A 14 3.54 -13.22 10.92
CA LEU A 14 4.29 -13.34 9.68
C LEU A 14 3.51 -12.85 8.46
N TYR A 15 2.19 -12.84 8.51
CA TYR A 15 1.35 -12.58 7.35
C TYR A 15 0.42 -11.39 7.56
N THR A 16 0.25 -10.64 6.49
CA THR A 16 -0.68 -9.51 6.41
C THR A 16 -1.49 -9.65 5.12
N ASP A 17 -2.80 -9.46 5.23
CA ASP A 17 -3.67 -9.36 4.05
C ASP A 17 -3.61 -7.92 3.52
N LEU A 18 -3.08 -7.76 2.32
CA LEU A 18 -3.02 -6.48 1.64
C LEU A 18 -4.04 -6.46 0.51
N ARG A 19 -4.95 -5.49 0.55
CA ARG A 19 -5.95 -5.30 -0.51
C ARG A 19 -5.87 -3.91 -1.08
N ILE A 20 -6.00 -3.81 -2.39
CA ILE A 20 -6.02 -2.54 -3.10
C ILE A 20 -7.34 -2.44 -3.85
N TYR A 21 -8.10 -1.40 -3.54
CA TYR A 21 -9.36 -1.10 -4.20
C TYR A 21 -9.17 0.12 -5.10
N PHE A 22 -9.61 0.00 -6.33
CA PHE A 22 -9.59 1.11 -7.27
C PHE A 22 -10.99 1.67 -7.41
N LEU A 23 -11.15 2.94 -7.03
CA LEU A 23 -12.40 3.67 -7.14
C LEU A 23 -12.27 4.64 -8.32
N VAL A 24 -13.08 4.45 -9.31
CA VAL A 24 -13.07 5.26 -10.53
C VAL A 24 -14.31 6.15 -10.53
N HIS A 25 -14.13 7.42 -10.87
CA HIS A 25 -15.24 8.33 -10.95
C HIS A 25 -16.22 7.89 -12.05
N GLU A 26 -17.48 7.78 -11.69
CA GLU A 26 -18.57 7.47 -12.60
C GLU A 26 -18.92 8.74 -13.39
N GLY A 27 -18.47 8.80 -14.64
CA GLY A 27 -18.76 9.91 -15.53
C GLY A 27 -19.66 9.49 -16.68
N GLU A 28 -19.85 10.36 -17.64
CA GLU A 28 -20.54 10.05 -18.88
C GLU A 28 -19.83 8.89 -19.59
N GLY A 29 -20.58 7.85 -19.95
CA GLY A 29 -20.03 6.64 -20.56
C GLY A 29 -19.37 5.69 -19.59
N ALA A 30 -19.70 5.79 -18.28
CA ALA A 30 -19.12 4.97 -17.20
C ALA A 30 -19.47 3.47 -17.27
N GLU A 31 -20.23 3.02 -18.22
CA GLU A 31 -20.54 1.60 -18.43
C GLU A 31 -19.29 0.77 -18.66
N THR A 32 -18.23 1.40 -19.13
CA THR A 32 -16.92 0.78 -19.30
C THR A 32 -15.83 1.69 -18.75
N LEU A 33 -14.86 1.09 -18.07
CA LEU A 33 -13.65 1.80 -17.69
C LEU A 33 -12.95 2.31 -18.95
N SER A 34 -12.50 3.55 -18.95
CA SER A 34 -11.67 4.06 -20.02
C SER A 34 -10.41 3.22 -20.18
N GLN A 35 -9.86 3.17 -21.39
CA GLN A 35 -8.62 2.44 -21.62
C GLN A 35 -7.48 2.98 -20.74
N LEU A 36 -7.42 4.30 -20.57
CA LEU A 36 -6.44 4.93 -19.69
C LEU A 36 -6.56 4.45 -18.26
N SER A 37 -7.77 4.31 -17.72
CA SER A 37 -7.99 3.80 -16.37
C SER A 37 -7.56 2.34 -16.25
N ARG A 38 -7.84 1.51 -17.23
CA ARG A 38 -7.41 0.11 -17.26
C ARG A 38 -5.89 0.00 -17.29
N ASP A 39 -5.24 0.76 -18.15
CA ASP A 39 -3.78 0.76 -18.26
C ASP A 39 -3.12 1.22 -16.98
N THR A 40 -3.71 2.21 -16.30
CA THR A 40 -3.21 2.71 -15.02
C THR A 40 -3.34 1.63 -13.93
N ILE A 41 -4.48 0.95 -13.86
CA ILE A 41 -4.70 -0.14 -12.90
C ILE A 41 -3.69 -1.28 -13.14
N ASP A 42 -3.52 -1.68 -14.39
CA ASP A 42 -2.59 -2.74 -14.76
C ASP A 42 -1.14 -2.37 -14.39
N LEU A 43 -0.76 -1.12 -14.61
CA LEU A 43 0.57 -0.62 -14.22
C LEU A 43 0.77 -0.67 -12.70
N VAL A 44 -0.22 -0.26 -11.92
CA VAL A 44 -0.14 -0.31 -10.45
C VAL A 44 -0.05 -1.75 -9.97
N ILE A 45 -0.84 -2.66 -10.54
CA ILE A 45 -0.79 -4.09 -10.21
C ILE A 45 0.59 -4.66 -10.51
N GLU A 46 1.15 -4.36 -11.66
CA GLU A 46 2.48 -4.83 -12.04
C GLU A 46 3.56 -4.32 -11.10
N ASN A 47 3.56 -3.02 -10.80
CA ASN A 47 4.53 -2.42 -9.90
C ASN A 47 4.42 -2.98 -8.49
N THR A 48 3.21 -3.11 -7.96
CA THR A 48 2.97 -3.68 -6.63
C THR A 48 3.42 -5.14 -6.56
N SER A 49 3.17 -5.92 -7.61
CA SER A 49 3.59 -7.32 -7.66
C SER A 49 5.11 -7.48 -7.61
N ARG A 50 5.85 -6.54 -8.15
CA ARG A 50 7.31 -6.50 -8.05
C ARG A 50 7.75 -6.17 -6.62
N ASP A 51 7.07 -5.25 -5.97
CA ASP A 51 7.36 -4.83 -4.60
C ASP A 51 7.09 -5.95 -3.58
N VAL A 52 6.09 -6.79 -3.82
CA VAL A 52 5.76 -7.92 -2.94
C VAL A 52 6.97 -8.83 -2.69
N ARG A 53 7.79 -9.08 -3.69
CA ARG A 53 9.01 -9.89 -3.54
C ARG A 53 9.98 -9.28 -2.53
N ILE A 54 10.09 -7.96 -2.52
CA ILE A 54 10.92 -7.24 -1.57
C ILE A 54 10.31 -7.34 -0.18
N TRP A 55 9.00 -7.13 -0.07
CA TRP A 55 8.28 -7.16 1.21
C TRP A 55 8.31 -8.53 1.87
N GLU A 56 8.20 -9.61 1.10
CA GLU A 56 8.26 -10.98 1.61
C GLU A 56 9.60 -11.33 2.28
N HIS A 57 10.66 -10.64 1.89
CA HIS A 57 12.00 -10.86 2.41
C HIS A 57 12.49 -9.72 3.31
N LYS A 58 11.62 -8.79 3.64
CA LYS A 58 11.94 -7.63 4.44
C LYS A 58 11.99 -7.98 5.92
N ALA A 59 13.07 -7.58 6.57
CA ALA A 59 13.21 -7.72 8.01
C ALA A 59 12.77 -6.42 8.71
N TYR A 60 12.12 -6.56 9.86
CA TYR A 60 11.87 -5.41 10.73
C TYR A 60 13.18 -4.95 11.35
N VAL A 61 13.48 -3.67 11.22
CA VAL A 61 14.65 -3.04 11.83
C VAL A 61 14.15 -2.03 12.86
N GLU A 62 14.44 -2.27 14.13
CA GLU A 62 13.97 -1.40 15.22
C GLU A 62 14.53 0.03 15.10
N ARG A 63 15.80 0.15 14.71
CA ARG A 63 16.46 1.44 14.49
C ARG A 63 16.93 1.54 13.05
N PRO A 64 16.02 1.84 12.10
CA PRO A 64 16.40 1.90 10.70
C PRO A 64 17.36 3.06 10.43
N PRO A 65 18.36 2.88 9.53
CA PRO A 65 19.23 3.97 9.11
C PRO A 65 18.46 4.95 8.24
N LEU A 66 17.94 6.00 8.84
CA LEU A 66 17.20 7.03 8.14
C LEU A 66 18.12 8.14 7.65
N VAL A 67 17.80 8.70 6.49
CA VAL A 67 18.49 9.85 5.91
C VAL A 67 17.54 11.02 5.79
N GLN A 68 18.10 12.20 5.58
CA GLN A 68 17.30 13.40 5.34
C GLN A 68 16.37 13.19 4.14
N GLY A 69 15.10 13.47 4.29
CA GLY A 69 14.09 13.25 3.25
C GLY A 69 13.29 11.98 3.36
N ASP A 70 13.62 11.07 4.28
CA ASP A 70 12.87 9.82 4.49
C ASP A 70 11.48 10.04 5.14
N GLY A 71 11.18 11.24 5.55
CA GLY A 71 9.92 11.56 6.20
C GLY A 71 9.86 11.15 7.67
N PRO A 72 8.70 11.33 8.32
CA PRO A 72 8.56 11.19 9.76
C PRO A 72 8.35 9.73 10.23
N ILE A 73 9.27 8.84 9.88
CA ILE A 73 9.16 7.39 10.19
C ILE A 73 9.09 7.14 11.70
N GLY A 74 9.90 7.84 12.49
CA GLY A 74 9.88 7.71 13.95
C GLY A 74 8.56 8.15 14.57
N VAL A 75 7.95 9.19 14.03
CA VAL A 75 6.64 9.67 14.47
C VAL A 75 5.56 8.66 14.14
N LEU A 76 5.57 8.12 12.93
CA LEU A 76 4.64 7.09 12.49
C LEU A 76 4.73 5.85 13.39
N ARG A 77 5.93 5.38 13.68
CA ARG A 77 6.15 4.21 14.52
C ARG A 77 5.66 4.41 15.95
N ARG A 78 5.89 5.59 16.54
CA ARG A 78 5.36 5.94 17.86
C ARG A 78 3.84 5.96 17.88
N TRP A 79 3.25 6.57 16.86
CA TRP A 79 1.79 6.63 16.72
C TRP A 79 1.19 5.24 16.59
N SER A 80 1.78 4.37 15.79
CA SER A 80 1.27 3.02 15.53
C SER A 80 1.37 2.09 16.74
N ARG A 81 2.26 2.34 17.69
CA ARG A 81 2.41 1.51 18.89
C ARG A 81 1.14 1.38 19.71
N GLN A 82 0.27 2.38 19.69
CA GLN A 82 -1.00 2.34 20.42
C GLN A 82 -1.92 1.19 19.98
N PHE A 83 -1.70 0.64 18.79
CA PHE A 83 -2.52 -0.45 18.23
C PHE A 83 -1.92 -1.83 18.50
N TYR A 84 -0.74 -1.91 19.06
CA TYR A 84 -0.12 -3.19 19.39
C TYR A 84 -0.45 -3.55 20.84
N SER A 85 -0.86 -4.81 21.02
CA SER A 85 -1.00 -5.37 22.37
C SER A 85 0.38 -5.59 22.98
N ALA A 86 0.46 -5.40 24.26
CA ALA A 86 1.69 -5.61 25.02
C ALA A 86 2.09 -7.09 25.06
#